data_d69268f477019bd0e6ea34618fdd1198
#
_entry.id   d69268f477019bd0e6ea34618fdd1198
#
_cell.length_a   1.000
_cell.length_b   1.000
_cell.length_c   1.000
_cell.angle_alpha   90.00
_cell.angle_beta   90.00
_cell.angle_gamma   90.00
#
_symmetry.space_group_name_H-M   'P 1'
#
loop_
_entity.id
_entity.type
_entity.pdbx_description
1 polymer ?
#
loop_
_entity_poly.entity_id
_entity_poly.type
_entity_poly.pdbx_seq_one_letter_code
_entity_poly.pdbx_strand_id
1 'polypeptide(L)'
;MDQSNIQAGELYTLQLPSKRESIALLENLVEEIADRHHVGEDTFANMMTCLSEVGNNAIVHGNKLDESKKVIVNAEVDGKRIIWTVTDEGEGFDYNNLPDPTAPENLESLTGRGVFIIKHLADQCIFNAKGNEVELHFKI
;
A
#
# COMPACT_ATOMS: atom_id res chain seq x y z
N MET A 1 -21.42 5.74 -26.17
CA MET A 1 -21.02 5.27 -25.58
C MET A 1 -20.06 5.38 -25.15
N ASP A 2 -20.04 5.62 -24.92
CA ASP A 2 -19.06 5.74 -24.51
C ASP A 2 -18.11 4.71 -24.34
N GLN A 3 -17.41 4.59 -24.90
CA GLN A 3 -16.50 3.55 -24.85
C GLN A 3 -15.39 3.74 -23.92
N SER A 4 -15.12 4.99 -23.60
CA SER A 4 -14.14 5.32 -22.58
C SER A 4 -14.50 4.67 -21.27
N ASN A 5 -15.78 4.44 -21.03
CA ASN A 5 -16.19 3.76 -19.81
C ASN A 5 -15.72 2.33 -19.74
N ILE A 6 -15.44 1.75 -20.88
CA ILE A 6 -14.98 0.38 -20.93
C ILE A 6 -13.55 0.26 -20.50
N GLN A 7 -12.73 1.24 -20.89
CA GLN A 7 -11.35 1.22 -20.53
C GLN A 7 -11.11 1.84 -19.19
N ALA A 8 -11.98 2.75 -18.80
CA ALA A 8 -11.80 3.44 -17.55
C ALA A 8 -11.89 2.46 -16.41
N GLY A 9 -10.87 2.37 -15.61
CA GLY A 9 -10.88 1.57 -14.43
C GLY A 9 -11.74 2.20 -13.35
N GLU A 10 -12.07 1.44 -12.35
CA GLU A 10 -12.71 1.98 -11.16
C GLU A 10 -11.65 2.57 -10.26
N LEU A 11 -11.96 3.74 -9.69
CA LEU A 11 -11.06 4.41 -8.76
C LEU A 11 -11.68 4.45 -7.37
N TYR A 12 -10.92 3.99 -6.41
CA TYR A 12 -11.32 4.01 -5.00
C TYR A 12 -10.39 4.95 -4.26
N THR A 13 -10.94 5.74 -3.35
CA THR A 13 -10.15 6.67 -2.54
C THR A 13 -10.58 6.54 -1.08
N LEU A 14 -9.59 6.50 -0.20
CA LEU A 14 -9.83 6.37 1.22
C LEU A 14 -8.87 7.28 1.97
N GLN A 15 -9.38 8.06 2.93
CA GLN A 15 -8.55 8.87 3.81
C GLN A 15 -8.56 8.25 5.19
N LEU A 16 -7.39 8.01 5.74
CA LEU A 16 -7.25 7.37 7.04
C LEU A 16 -6.68 8.36 8.07
N PRO A 17 -7.34 8.54 9.20
CA PRO A 17 -6.69 9.23 10.32
C PRO A 17 -5.45 8.43 10.74
N SER A 18 -4.42 9.11 11.24
CA SER A 18 -3.17 8.45 11.60
C SER A 18 -3.26 7.82 12.98
N LYS A 19 -4.09 6.78 13.08
CA LYS A 19 -4.21 5.97 14.30
C LYS A 19 -4.26 4.51 13.90
N ARG A 20 -3.82 3.64 14.80
CA ARG A 20 -3.63 2.21 14.48
C ARG A 20 -4.92 1.54 14.05
N GLU A 21 -6.06 1.92 14.64
CA GLU A 21 -7.35 1.34 14.33
C GLU A 21 -7.76 1.58 12.88
N SER A 22 -7.21 2.60 12.23
CA SER A 22 -7.56 2.93 10.85
C SER A 22 -7.14 1.84 9.86
N ILE A 23 -6.20 0.97 10.25
CA ILE A 23 -5.77 -0.08 9.35
C ILE A 23 -6.93 -1.02 8.98
N ALA A 24 -7.89 -1.20 9.89
CA ALA A 24 -9.05 -2.02 9.60
C ALA A 24 -9.86 -1.47 8.43
N LEU A 25 -9.92 -0.15 8.27
CA LEU A 25 -10.63 0.46 7.16
C LEU A 25 -9.95 0.14 5.83
N LEU A 26 -8.62 0.14 5.83
CA LEU A 26 -7.86 -0.22 4.63
C LEU A 26 -8.05 -1.69 4.29
N GLU A 27 -8.00 -2.55 5.31
CA GLU A 27 -8.19 -3.99 5.10
C GLU A 27 -9.59 -4.27 4.55
N ASN A 28 -10.61 -3.55 5.03
CA ASN A 28 -11.96 -3.70 4.50
C ASN A 28 -12.03 -3.29 3.04
N LEU A 29 -11.31 -2.24 2.65
CA LEU A 29 -11.28 -1.81 1.25
C LEU A 29 -10.60 -2.87 0.37
N VAL A 30 -9.53 -3.47 0.84
CA VAL A 30 -8.86 -4.55 0.10
C VAL A 30 -9.84 -5.71 -0.11
N GLU A 31 -10.57 -6.10 0.92
CA GLU A 31 -11.57 -7.16 0.80
C GLU A 31 -12.67 -6.81 -0.18
N GLU A 32 -13.17 -5.58 -0.12
CA GLU A 32 -14.24 -5.13 -1.01
C GLU A 32 -13.79 -5.18 -2.48
N ILE A 33 -12.60 -4.69 -2.76
CA ILE A 33 -12.08 -4.67 -4.14
C ILE A 33 -11.83 -6.09 -4.62
N ALA A 34 -11.26 -6.94 -3.78
CA ALA A 34 -10.98 -8.33 -4.15
C ALA A 34 -12.28 -9.07 -4.47
N ASP A 35 -13.32 -8.84 -3.68
CA ASP A 35 -14.60 -9.49 -3.90
C ASP A 35 -15.28 -8.97 -5.16
N ARG A 36 -15.33 -7.66 -5.32
CA ARG A 36 -16.00 -7.04 -6.46
C ARG A 36 -15.36 -7.42 -7.81
N HIS A 37 -14.05 -7.52 -7.82
CA HIS A 37 -13.30 -7.75 -9.05
C HIS A 37 -12.83 -9.20 -9.20
N HIS A 38 -13.32 -10.08 -8.34
CA HIS A 38 -13.03 -11.52 -8.40
C HIS A 38 -11.54 -11.82 -8.40
N VAL A 39 -10.81 -11.16 -7.52
CA VAL A 39 -9.37 -11.35 -7.40
C VAL A 39 -9.10 -12.73 -6.80
N GLY A 40 -8.13 -13.45 -7.36
CA GLY A 40 -7.79 -14.79 -6.90
C GLY A 40 -7.19 -14.77 -5.49
N GLU A 41 -7.23 -15.92 -4.83
CA GLU A 41 -6.80 -16.03 -3.43
C GLU A 41 -5.36 -15.60 -3.20
N ASP A 42 -4.46 -16.00 -4.08
CA ASP A 42 -3.04 -15.67 -3.91
C ASP A 42 -2.79 -14.18 -4.04
N THR A 43 -3.39 -13.56 -5.05
CA THR A 43 -3.26 -12.11 -5.24
C THR A 43 -3.91 -11.36 -4.10
N PHE A 44 -5.07 -11.81 -3.63
CA PHE A 44 -5.73 -11.20 -2.49
C PHE A 44 -4.83 -11.24 -1.25
N ALA A 45 -4.24 -12.40 -0.96
CA ALA A 45 -3.37 -12.55 0.19
C ALA A 45 -2.15 -11.62 0.09
N ASN A 46 -1.57 -11.52 -1.10
CA ASN A 46 -0.42 -10.65 -1.33
C ASN A 46 -0.81 -9.18 -1.16
N MET A 47 -1.96 -8.78 -1.71
CA MET A 47 -2.47 -7.42 -1.54
C MET A 47 -2.69 -7.10 -0.06
N MET A 48 -3.37 -8.00 0.65
CA MET A 48 -3.67 -7.76 2.06
C MET A 48 -2.39 -7.58 2.87
N THR A 49 -1.40 -8.44 2.65
CA THR A 49 -0.13 -8.36 3.35
C THR A 49 0.58 -7.04 3.04
N CYS A 50 0.66 -6.69 1.75
CA CYS A 50 1.36 -5.47 1.35
C CYS A 50 0.66 -4.21 1.85
N LEU A 51 -0.65 -4.14 1.69
CA LEU A 51 -1.39 -2.93 2.07
C LEU A 51 -1.41 -2.75 3.59
N SER A 52 -1.52 -3.85 4.34
CA SER A 52 -1.43 -3.76 5.80
C SER A 52 -0.08 -3.22 6.23
N GLU A 53 0.99 -3.68 5.60
CA GLU A 53 2.35 -3.24 5.93
C GLU A 53 2.57 -1.78 5.54
N VAL A 54 2.20 -1.43 4.30
CA VAL A 54 2.34 -0.06 3.80
C VAL A 54 1.49 0.91 4.61
N GLY A 55 0.25 0.52 4.89
CA GLY A 55 -0.65 1.38 5.67
C GLY A 55 -0.14 1.61 7.08
N ASN A 56 0.33 0.55 7.72
CA ASN A 56 0.88 0.66 9.06
C ASN A 56 2.13 1.54 9.07
N ASN A 57 3.01 1.36 8.08
CA ASN A 57 4.20 2.20 7.97
C ASN A 57 3.84 3.68 7.78
N ALA A 58 2.83 3.96 6.96
CA ALA A 58 2.41 5.35 6.74
C ALA A 58 1.83 5.97 8.01
N ILE A 59 1.01 5.21 8.74
CA ILE A 59 0.37 5.71 9.96
C ILE A 59 1.37 5.89 11.09
N VAL A 60 2.19 4.87 11.34
CA VAL A 60 3.06 4.84 12.52
C VAL A 60 4.39 5.55 12.26
N HIS A 61 5.04 5.23 11.15
CA HIS A 61 6.38 5.75 10.88
C HIS A 61 6.36 7.03 10.04
N GLY A 62 5.47 7.12 9.06
CA GLY A 62 5.34 8.31 8.23
C GLY A 62 4.74 9.46 9.00
N ASN A 63 3.49 9.32 9.40
CA ASN A 63 2.76 10.38 10.11
C ASN A 63 2.96 10.36 11.63
N LYS A 64 3.66 9.36 12.14
CA LYS A 64 4.03 9.25 13.57
C LYS A 64 2.82 9.31 14.50
N LEU A 65 1.73 8.69 14.05
CA LEU A 65 0.47 8.61 14.81
C LEU A 65 -0.13 10.00 15.11
N ASP A 66 0.18 10.99 14.29
CA ASP A 66 -0.39 12.34 14.42
C ASP A 66 -1.74 12.36 13.72
N GLU A 67 -2.82 12.34 14.50
CA GLU A 67 -4.17 12.25 13.94
C GLU A 67 -4.60 13.48 13.14
N SER A 68 -3.86 14.58 13.23
CA SER A 68 -4.11 15.74 12.37
C SER A 68 -3.62 15.51 10.94
N LYS A 69 -2.80 14.49 10.74
CA LYS A 69 -2.30 14.11 9.42
C LYS A 69 -3.03 12.89 8.91
N LYS A 70 -3.22 12.84 7.61
CA LYS A 70 -3.99 11.77 6.97
C LYS A 70 -3.09 10.90 6.12
N VAL A 71 -3.50 9.65 5.96
CA VAL A 71 -2.93 8.75 4.98
C VAL A 71 -3.97 8.64 3.86
N ILE A 72 -3.55 8.91 2.64
CA ILE A 72 -4.43 8.84 1.47
C ILE A 72 -4.15 7.54 0.74
N VAL A 73 -5.18 6.75 0.53
CA VAL A 73 -5.08 5.49 -0.21
C VAL A 73 -5.94 5.60 -1.46
N ASN A 74 -5.33 5.32 -2.60
CA ASN A 74 -6.06 5.23 -3.86
C ASN A 74 -5.86 3.84 -4.43
N ALA A 75 -6.90 3.32 -5.07
CA ALA A 75 -6.79 2.05 -5.80
C ALA A 75 -7.46 2.24 -7.15
N GLU A 76 -6.76 1.90 -8.20
CA GLU A 76 -7.28 1.96 -9.56
C GLU A 76 -7.32 0.55 -10.12
N VAL A 77 -8.49 0.13 -10.58
CA VAL A 77 -8.70 -1.22 -11.12
C VAL A 77 -9.05 -1.12 -12.59
N ASP A 78 -8.23 -1.70 -13.45
CA ASP A 78 -8.46 -1.59 -14.90
C ASP A 78 -8.78 -2.95 -15.56
N GLY A 79 -9.08 -3.95 -14.79
CA GLY A 79 -9.43 -5.28 -15.31
C GLY A 79 -8.25 -6.21 -15.48
N LYS A 80 -7.04 -5.69 -15.55
CA LYS A 80 -5.83 -6.49 -15.71
C LYS A 80 -4.90 -6.37 -14.51
N ARG A 81 -5.01 -5.27 -13.78
CA ARG A 81 -4.21 -5.03 -12.59
C ARG A 81 -4.93 -4.08 -11.67
N ILE A 82 -4.48 -4.09 -10.43
CA ILE A 82 -4.90 -3.11 -9.45
C ILE A 82 -3.65 -2.33 -9.07
N ILE A 83 -3.77 -1.01 -9.12
CA ILE A 83 -2.67 -0.11 -8.74
C ILE A 83 -3.08 0.62 -7.48
N TRP A 84 -2.36 0.34 -6.40
CA TRP A 84 -2.58 0.99 -5.11
C TRP A 84 -1.55 2.09 -4.92
N THR A 85 -1.98 3.24 -4.42
CA THR A 85 -1.07 4.32 -4.07
C THR A 85 -1.38 4.73 -2.63
N VAL A 86 -0.36 4.73 -1.78
CA VAL A 86 -0.50 5.10 -0.38
C VAL A 86 0.44 6.27 -0.12
N THR A 87 -0.12 7.39 0.35
CA THR A 87 0.62 8.63 0.55
C THR A 87 0.44 9.10 1.99
N ASP A 88 1.53 9.40 2.67
CA ASP A 88 1.46 10.01 3.99
C ASP A 88 2.01 11.44 3.95
N GLU A 89 1.85 12.18 5.05
CA GLU A 89 2.31 13.56 5.16
C GLU A 89 3.62 13.69 5.91
N GLY A 90 4.35 12.57 6.05
CA GLY A 90 5.61 12.56 6.77
C GLY A 90 6.78 13.05 5.93
N GLU A 91 7.97 12.96 6.53
CA GLU A 91 9.18 13.42 5.86
C GLU A 91 9.71 12.45 4.82
N GLY A 92 9.13 11.25 4.76
CA GLY A 92 9.63 10.20 3.89
C GLY A 92 10.81 9.45 4.52
N PHE A 93 11.39 8.54 3.75
CA PHE A 93 12.53 7.77 4.22
C PHE A 93 13.37 7.35 3.01
N ASP A 94 14.64 6.99 3.29
CA ASP A 94 15.55 6.57 2.24
C ASP A 94 15.40 5.07 1.98
N TYR A 95 14.49 4.72 1.08
CA TYR A 95 14.20 3.32 0.79
C TYR A 95 15.32 2.63 -0.01
N ASN A 96 16.26 3.39 -0.55
CA ASN A 96 17.38 2.82 -1.29
C ASN A 96 18.50 2.33 -0.38
N ASN A 97 18.57 2.87 0.83
CA ASN A 97 19.65 2.54 1.78
C ASN A 97 19.15 1.81 3.00
N LEU A 98 18.04 1.06 2.85
CA LEU A 98 17.54 0.26 3.95
C LEU A 98 18.48 -0.89 4.26
N PRO A 99 18.69 -1.22 5.54
CA PRO A 99 19.54 -2.34 5.88
C PRO A 99 18.92 -3.66 5.44
N ASP A 100 19.76 -4.67 5.26
CA ASP A 100 19.31 -6.01 4.91
C ASP A 100 18.50 -6.57 6.10
N PRO A 101 17.20 -6.82 5.94
CA PRO A 101 16.38 -7.28 7.05
C PRO A 101 16.69 -8.71 7.49
N THR A 102 17.46 -9.45 6.67
CA THR A 102 17.82 -10.82 7.04
C THR A 102 19.15 -10.88 7.80
N ALA A 103 19.90 -9.79 7.85
CA ALA A 103 21.13 -9.75 8.62
C ALA A 103 20.80 -9.76 10.12
N PRO A 104 21.57 -10.49 10.94
CA PRO A 104 21.25 -10.59 12.37
C PRO A 104 21.09 -9.26 13.08
N GLU A 105 21.89 -8.27 12.76
CA GLU A 105 21.82 -6.95 13.39
C GLU A 105 20.59 -6.15 12.98
N ASN A 106 19.86 -6.60 11.96
CA ASN A 106 18.70 -5.90 11.44
C ASN A 106 17.38 -6.63 11.66
N LEU A 107 17.39 -7.71 12.42
CA LEU A 107 16.18 -8.53 12.58
C LEU A 107 15.01 -7.78 13.20
N GLU A 108 15.29 -6.71 13.93
CA GLU A 108 14.23 -5.92 14.56
C GLU A 108 13.89 -4.67 13.76
N SER A 109 14.48 -4.49 12.58
CA SER A 109 14.19 -3.32 11.74
C SER A 109 12.89 -3.57 11.00
N LEU A 110 11.77 -3.21 11.61
CA LEU A 110 10.44 -3.47 11.04
C LEU A 110 10.23 -2.77 9.71
N THR A 111 10.69 -1.53 9.58
CA THR A 111 10.52 -0.77 8.34
C THR A 111 11.26 -1.41 7.18
N GLY A 112 12.51 -1.79 7.38
CA GLY A 112 13.29 -2.46 6.34
C GLY A 112 12.69 -3.80 5.96
N ARG A 113 12.22 -4.55 6.95
CA ARG A 113 11.60 -5.84 6.72
C ARG A 113 10.30 -5.70 5.93
N GLY A 114 9.48 -4.68 6.27
CA GLY A 114 8.24 -4.43 5.56
C GLY A 114 8.46 -4.11 4.10
N VAL A 115 9.43 -3.24 3.80
CA VAL A 115 9.75 -2.90 2.40
C VAL A 115 10.22 -4.13 1.65
N PHE A 116 11.02 -4.98 2.29
CA PHE A 116 11.50 -6.22 1.67
C PHE A 116 10.34 -7.13 1.28
N ILE A 117 9.38 -7.31 2.19
CA ILE A 117 8.19 -8.12 1.95
C ILE A 117 7.37 -7.55 0.79
N ILE A 118 7.14 -6.24 0.80
CA ILE A 118 6.36 -5.57 -0.23
C ILE A 118 6.98 -5.78 -1.61
N LYS A 119 8.29 -5.60 -1.72
CA LYS A 119 9.00 -5.77 -2.99
C LYS A 119 8.94 -7.19 -3.51
N HIS A 120 8.76 -8.17 -2.62
CA HIS A 120 8.65 -9.56 -3.02
C HIS A 120 7.25 -9.95 -3.46
N LEU A 121 6.22 -9.37 -2.84
CA LEU A 121 4.85 -9.80 -3.06
C LEU A 121 4.11 -9.00 -4.12
N ALA A 122 4.45 -7.72 -4.29
CA ALA A 122 3.83 -6.91 -5.34
C ALA A 122 4.50 -7.19 -6.68
N ASP A 123 3.74 -7.10 -7.75
CA ASP A 123 4.32 -7.25 -9.10
C ASP A 123 5.23 -6.08 -9.42
N GLN A 124 4.93 -4.91 -8.85
CA GLN A 124 5.75 -3.73 -9.01
C GLN A 124 5.59 -2.84 -7.79
N CYS A 125 6.66 -2.23 -7.33
CA CYS A 125 6.67 -1.36 -6.16
C CYS A 125 7.52 -0.14 -6.48
N ILE A 126 6.89 1.04 -6.47
CA ILE A 126 7.53 2.29 -6.86
C ILE A 126 7.37 3.32 -5.74
N PHE A 127 8.49 3.80 -5.21
CA PHE A 127 8.47 4.89 -4.23
C PHE A 127 8.72 6.22 -4.94
N ASN A 128 8.10 7.30 -4.45
CA ASN A 128 8.43 8.61 -4.97
C ASN A 128 9.80 9.07 -4.42
N ALA A 129 10.31 10.20 -4.94
CA ALA A 129 11.64 10.66 -4.56
C ALA A 129 11.78 10.95 -3.07
N LYS A 130 10.71 11.45 -2.45
CA LYS A 130 10.72 11.77 -1.02
C LYS A 130 10.58 10.54 -0.13
N GLY A 131 9.96 9.48 -0.66
CA GLY A 131 9.75 8.25 0.12
C GLY A 131 8.51 8.28 1.00
N ASN A 132 7.57 9.21 0.75
CA ASN A 132 6.31 9.29 1.50
C ASN A 132 5.11 8.80 0.68
N GLU A 133 5.36 8.26 -0.49
CA GLU A 133 4.32 7.70 -1.33
C GLU A 133 4.83 6.44 -2.00
N VAL A 134 4.03 5.39 -1.97
CA VAL A 134 4.37 4.13 -2.63
C VAL A 134 3.25 3.71 -3.54
N GLU A 135 3.62 3.23 -4.71
CA GLU A 135 2.70 2.70 -5.70
C GLU A 135 2.95 1.20 -5.84
N LEU A 136 1.89 0.41 -5.69
CA LEU A 136 1.98 -1.06 -5.73
C LEU A 136 1.08 -1.58 -6.84
N HIS A 137 1.63 -2.42 -7.71
CA HIS A 137 0.89 -3.04 -8.80
C HIS A 137 0.69 -4.52 -8.55
N PHE A 138 -0.53 -4.98 -8.75
CA PHE A 138 -0.88 -6.40 -8.67
C PHE A 138 -1.64 -6.80 -9.92
N LYS A 139 -1.15 -7.81 -10.60
CA LYS A 139 -1.85 -8.36 -11.76
C LYS A 139 -3.02 -9.21 -11.30
N ILE A 140 -4.12 -9.09 -12.00
CA ILE A 140 -5.32 -9.85 -11.67
C ILE A 140 -5.88 -10.58 -12.89
#